data_68ef838e745fc410ed6f91179d8c99e4
#
_entry.id   68ef838e745fc410ed6f91179d8c99e4
#
_cell.length_a   1.000
_cell.length_b   1.000
_cell.length_c   1.000
_cell.angle_alpha   90.00
_cell.angle_beta   90.00
_cell.angle_gamma   90.00
#
_symmetry.space_group_name_H-M   'P 1'
#
loop_
_entity.id
_entity.type
_entity.pdbx_description
1 polymer ?
#
loop_
_entity_poly.entity_id
_entity_poly.type
_entity_poly.pdbx_seq_one_letter_code
_entity_poly.pdbx_strand_id
1 'polypeptide(L)'
;MDQDTQPQALAAAARRPAASLVDGRIAPTLILFSLPILASNVLQSINASINAAWIGNLLGTRALTASANANSVLFFLMSVSFGLSMAATILVGQSFGARDMAQTKRVMGTATLFFSLFSTALAALGFVIAPVILRAMDTPPDAAPMASAYLRIIFLGVPAIFFFNFMMMALRGAGDSRTPFVFLLISAFFDTGLNPLLIHGLGPVPRLGIAGSALATTIAQWLALALLMAWLYVNRHPLCLHRTDARYFRIDRAILRSLIVKGVPMGLQVVAVSSSMIVLISLVNSFGSLTVAAYGACFQLWNYIQMPAFAVGNAVSSMAAQNVGAGRWDRVSRIAWVGVLYNVLLTGALVGAVTLFDHAAFALFLGGNHEAIDIARHMHLIASWSFIVFGAAFVLASIVRATGAVMVPLLIMVVSVWGVRLPLAAWLSGTGVDGVLWGFPAGSIAMLVLIAAYYRYGGWRGAKMLEG
;
A
#
# COMPACT_ATOMS: atom_id res chain seq x y z
N MET A 1 37.32 -3.22 39.42
CA MET A 1 35.98 -2.65 39.56
C MET A 1 35.66 -1.88 38.31
N ASP A 2 34.90 -2.48 37.63
CA ASP A 2 33.76 -2.42 36.71
C ASP A 2 34.07 -1.99 35.26
N GLN A 3 34.72 -2.90 34.52
CA GLN A 3 34.73 -2.81 33.03
C GLN A 3 33.78 -3.81 32.36
N ASP A 4 33.07 -4.66 33.11
CA ASP A 4 32.19 -5.72 32.54
C ASP A 4 30.71 -5.36 32.44
N THR A 5 30.28 -4.17 32.88
CA THR A 5 28.86 -3.76 32.84
C THR A 5 28.41 -3.04 31.58
N GLN A 6 29.33 -2.49 30.77
CA GLN A 6 28.97 -1.79 29.53
C GLN A 6 28.54 -2.69 28.36
N PRO A 7 29.11 -3.88 28.10
CA PRO A 7 28.67 -4.73 27.02
C PRO A 7 27.28 -5.33 27.22
N GLN A 8 26.89 -5.57 28.48
CA GLN A 8 25.57 -6.13 28.81
C GLN A 8 24.45 -5.12 28.69
N ALA A 9 24.68 -3.84 28.99
CA ALA A 9 23.72 -2.77 28.82
C ALA A 9 23.45 -2.45 27.33
N LEU A 10 24.49 -2.49 26.48
CA LEU A 10 24.35 -2.35 25.02
C LEU A 10 23.66 -3.56 24.39
N ALA A 11 23.95 -4.78 24.87
CA ALA A 11 23.28 -6.00 24.42
C ALA A 11 21.79 -6.08 24.89
N ALA A 12 21.47 -5.50 26.05
CA ALA A 12 20.10 -5.38 26.54
C ALA A 12 19.31 -4.30 25.82
N ALA A 13 19.93 -3.21 25.39
CA ALA A 13 19.31 -2.17 24.55
C ALA A 13 19.00 -2.68 23.13
N ALA A 14 19.77 -3.62 22.59
CA ALA A 14 19.53 -4.27 21.30
C ALA A 14 18.42 -5.34 21.36
N ARG A 15 18.00 -5.76 22.53
CA ARG A 15 16.91 -6.72 22.77
C ARG A 15 15.60 -6.03 23.15
N ARG A 16 15.19 -4.96 22.46
CA ARG A 16 13.80 -4.51 22.62
C ARG A 16 12.91 -5.51 21.87
N PRO A 17 12.09 -6.33 22.60
CA PRO A 17 11.09 -7.16 21.91
C PRO A 17 10.21 -6.23 21.07
N ALA A 18 9.78 -6.72 19.89
CA ALA A 18 8.78 -6.04 19.08
C ALA A 18 7.68 -5.51 20.01
N ALA A 19 7.37 -4.21 19.94
CA ALA A 19 6.50 -3.58 20.92
C ALA A 19 5.16 -4.32 20.94
N SER A 20 4.81 -4.91 22.09
CA SER A 20 3.53 -5.61 22.23
C SER A 20 2.41 -4.62 21.95
N LEU A 21 1.66 -4.84 20.87
CA LEU A 21 0.48 -4.03 20.54
C LEU A 21 -0.74 -4.40 21.38
N VAL A 22 -0.60 -5.43 22.22
CA VAL A 22 -1.63 -5.94 23.12
C VAL A 22 -1.65 -5.18 24.45
N ASP A 23 -0.52 -4.63 24.88
CA ASP A 23 -0.36 -3.97 26.16
C ASP A 23 -0.18 -2.45 26.01
N GLY A 24 -0.28 -1.70 27.10
CA GLY A 24 -0.07 -0.26 27.14
C GLY A 24 -1.26 0.58 26.67
N ARG A 25 -1.03 1.91 26.55
CA ARG A 25 -2.05 2.91 26.16
C ARG A 25 -2.27 2.87 24.65
N ILE A 26 -3.53 2.75 24.20
CA ILE A 26 -3.88 2.56 22.79
C ILE A 26 -3.47 3.75 21.93
N ALA A 27 -3.83 4.98 22.32
CA ALA A 27 -3.61 6.15 21.49
C ALA A 27 -2.11 6.44 21.21
N PRO A 28 -1.21 6.53 22.22
CA PRO A 28 0.21 6.73 21.94
C PRO A 28 0.82 5.59 21.12
N THR A 29 0.43 4.34 21.40
CA THR A 29 0.92 3.17 20.64
C THR A 29 0.49 3.26 19.17
N LEU A 30 -0.78 3.59 18.90
CA LEU A 30 -1.30 3.75 17.55
C LEU A 30 -0.56 4.87 16.78
N ILE A 31 -0.39 6.03 17.41
CA ILE A 31 0.33 7.17 16.80
C ILE A 31 1.77 6.76 16.46
N LEU A 32 2.52 6.25 17.44
CA LEU A 32 3.93 5.87 17.23
C LEU A 32 4.09 4.74 16.21
N PHE A 33 3.11 3.84 16.11
CA PHE A 33 3.13 2.74 15.17
C PHE A 33 2.71 3.17 13.75
N SER A 34 1.77 4.12 13.62
CA SER A 34 1.30 4.61 12.33
C SER A 34 2.26 5.60 11.66
N LEU A 35 3.07 6.35 12.41
CA LEU A 35 4.01 7.33 11.85
C LEU A 35 5.03 6.73 10.86
N PRO A 36 5.75 5.63 11.18
CA PRO A 36 6.64 5.00 10.20
C PRO A 36 5.89 4.45 8.98
N ILE A 37 4.62 4.01 9.14
CA ILE A 37 3.80 3.55 8.02
C ILE A 37 3.43 4.74 7.11
N LEU A 38 3.02 5.87 7.69
CA LEU A 38 2.75 7.10 6.95
C LEU A 38 4.00 7.59 6.21
N ALA A 39 5.14 7.62 6.90
CA ALA A 39 6.42 7.98 6.31
C ALA A 39 6.81 7.05 5.16
N SER A 40 6.52 5.73 5.28
CA SER A 40 6.71 4.76 4.20
C SER A 40 5.86 5.08 2.97
N ASN A 41 4.58 5.45 3.16
CA ASN A 41 3.68 5.79 2.06
C ASN A 41 4.14 7.06 1.33
N VAL A 42 4.54 8.09 2.09
CA VAL A 42 5.09 9.34 1.54
C VAL A 42 6.38 9.07 0.77
N LEU A 43 7.29 8.29 1.34
CA LEU A 43 8.56 7.92 0.71
C LEU A 43 8.35 7.17 -0.61
N GLN A 44 7.41 6.23 -0.67
CA GLN A 44 7.07 5.52 -1.91
C GLN A 44 6.55 6.47 -2.99
N SER A 45 5.68 7.42 -2.63
CA SER A 45 5.18 8.42 -3.56
C SER A 45 6.27 9.34 -4.09
N ILE A 46 7.17 9.79 -3.21
CA ILE A 46 8.34 10.62 -3.59
C ILE A 46 9.26 9.83 -4.51
N ASN A 47 9.58 8.56 -4.18
CA ASN A 47 10.45 7.73 -5.01
C ASN A 47 9.85 7.49 -6.41
N ALA A 48 8.55 7.24 -6.50
CA ALA A 48 7.87 7.11 -7.79
C ALA A 48 7.94 8.39 -8.62
N SER A 49 7.78 9.56 -7.99
CA SER A 49 7.91 10.87 -8.64
C SER A 49 9.35 11.15 -9.12
N ILE A 50 10.35 10.81 -8.31
CA ILE A 50 11.77 10.94 -8.68
C ILE A 50 12.10 10.05 -9.88
N ASN A 51 11.63 8.78 -9.88
CA ASN A 51 11.86 7.87 -10.99
C ASN A 51 11.22 8.37 -12.30
N ALA A 52 9.98 8.88 -12.21
CA ALA A 52 9.33 9.50 -13.36
C ALA A 52 10.10 10.73 -13.88
N ALA A 53 10.62 11.57 -12.98
CA ALA A 53 11.42 12.73 -13.32
C ALA A 53 12.76 12.32 -13.99
N TRP A 54 13.45 11.31 -13.47
CA TRP A 54 14.66 10.77 -14.12
C TRP A 54 14.37 10.29 -15.54
N ILE A 55 13.35 9.46 -15.74
CA ILE A 55 12.98 8.94 -17.06
C ILE A 55 12.57 10.08 -17.99
N GLY A 56 11.72 11.00 -17.55
CA GLY A 56 11.23 12.11 -18.36
C GLY A 56 12.34 13.07 -18.81
N ASN A 57 13.20 13.50 -17.87
CA ASN A 57 14.26 14.48 -18.13
C ASN A 57 15.43 13.89 -18.93
N LEU A 58 15.76 12.61 -18.69
CA LEU A 58 16.94 11.99 -19.29
C LEU A 58 16.65 11.25 -20.61
N LEU A 59 15.44 10.73 -20.78
CA LEU A 59 15.07 9.87 -21.91
C LEU A 59 13.91 10.42 -22.75
N GLY A 60 13.25 11.45 -22.26
CA GLY A 60 12.15 12.12 -22.95
C GLY A 60 10.79 11.43 -22.83
N THR A 61 9.80 12.00 -23.54
CA THR A 61 8.38 11.63 -23.41
C THR A 61 8.06 10.19 -23.84
N ARG A 62 8.72 9.65 -24.87
CA ARG A 62 8.52 8.27 -25.34
C ARG A 62 8.87 7.25 -24.25
N ALA A 63 10.00 7.44 -23.58
CA ALA A 63 10.41 6.57 -22.48
C ALA A 63 9.48 6.72 -21.28
N LEU A 64 9.00 7.93 -20.98
CA LEU A 64 8.03 8.17 -19.93
C LEU A 64 6.71 7.42 -20.20
N THR A 65 6.20 7.47 -21.44
CA THR A 65 5.00 6.70 -21.85
C THR A 65 5.25 5.19 -21.74
N ALA A 66 6.41 4.71 -22.17
CA ALA A 66 6.76 3.29 -22.05
C ALA A 66 6.80 2.82 -20.59
N SER A 67 7.41 3.60 -19.70
CA SER A 67 7.45 3.29 -18.27
C SER A 67 6.08 3.38 -17.61
N ALA A 68 5.22 4.33 -18.00
CA ALA A 68 3.87 4.47 -17.47
C ALA A 68 3.00 3.24 -17.80
N ASN A 69 3.05 2.74 -19.03
CA ASN A 69 2.34 1.52 -19.44
C ASN A 69 2.85 0.29 -18.66
N ALA A 70 4.16 0.13 -18.53
CA ALA A 70 4.73 -0.96 -17.75
C ALA A 70 4.37 -0.86 -16.25
N ASN A 71 4.37 0.35 -15.67
CA ASN A 71 3.97 0.59 -14.28
C ASN A 71 2.49 0.30 -14.03
N SER A 72 1.62 0.45 -15.04
CA SER A 72 0.22 0.03 -14.93
C SER A 72 0.09 -1.48 -14.72
N VAL A 73 0.90 -2.28 -15.44
CA VAL A 73 0.97 -3.74 -15.22
C VAL A 73 1.45 -4.05 -13.80
N LEU A 74 2.53 -3.39 -13.37
CA LEU A 74 3.05 -3.55 -12.01
C LEU A 74 2.02 -3.20 -10.94
N PHE A 75 1.22 -2.17 -11.15
CA PHE A 75 0.19 -1.78 -10.20
C PHE A 75 -0.82 -2.91 -9.96
N PHE A 76 -1.27 -3.59 -11.02
CA PHE A 76 -2.16 -4.76 -10.86
C PHE A 76 -1.47 -5.89 -10.09
N LEU A 77 -0.21 -6.19 -10.41
CA LEU A 77 0.57 -7.19 -9.70
C LEU A 77 0.75 -6.83 -8.22
N MET A 78 1.03 -5.55 -7.94
CA MET A 78 1.16 -5.04 -6.57
C MET A 78 -0.15 -5.13 -5.79
N SER A 79 -1.30 -4.92 -6.43
CA SER A 79 -2.61 -5.06 -5.79
C SER A 79 -2.84 -6.48 -5.29
N VAL A 80 -2.46 -7.49 -6.08
CA VAL A 80 -2.52 -8.91 -5.67
C VAL A 80 -1.54 -9.18 -4.53
N SER A 81 -0.29 -8.73 -4.67
CA SER A 81 0.73 -8.86 -3.62
C SER A 81 0.30 -8.22 -2.31
N PHE A 82 -0.27 -7.02 -2.38
CA PHE A 82 -0.78 -6.29 -1.21
C PHE A 82 -1.86 -7.07 -0.48
N GLY A 83 -2.85 -7.60 -1.21
CA GLY A 83 -3.94 -8.37 -0.61
C GLY A 83 -3.45 -9.64 0.10
N LEU A 84 -2.59 -10.41 -0.57
CA LEU A 84 -2.00 -11.63 -0.01
C LEU A 84 -1.10 -11.31 1.20
N SER A 85 -0.29 -10.26 1.12
CA SER A 85 0.58 -9.81 2.21
C SER A 85 -0.23 -9.29 3.40
N MET A 86 -1.38 -8.64 3.15
CA MET A 86 -2.29 -8.18 4.21
C MET A 86 -2.91 -9.37 4.97
N ALA A 87 -3.29 -10.44 4.26
CA ALA A 87 -3.76 -11.67 4.92
C ALA A 87 -2.65 -12.29 5.77
N ALA A 88 -1.40 -12.32 5.29
CA ALA A 88 -0.25 -12.76 6.06
C ALA A 88 -0.02 -11.88 7.31
N THR A 89 -0.15 -10.55 7.18
CA THR A 89 -0.07 -9.60 8.32
C THR A 89 -1.05 -9.97 9.43
N ILE A 90 -2.31 -10.26 9.06
CA ILE A 90 -3.34 -10.59 10.03
C ILE A 90 -3.07 -11.95 10.68
N LEU A 91 -2.69 -12.97 9.91
CA LEU A 91 -2.32 -14.29 10.45
C LEU A 91 -1.14 -14.22 11.41
N VAL A 92 -0.08 -13.49 11.02
CA VAL A 92 1.09 -13.24 11.89
C VAL A 92 0.64 -12.46 13.13
N GLY A 93 -0.15 -11.39 12.96
CA GLY A 93 -0.64 -10.58 14.07
C GLY A 93 -1.45 -11.39 15.08
N GLN A 94 -2.39 -12.22 14.61
CA GLN A 94 -3.21 -13.07 15.50
C GLN A 94 -2.37 -14.11 16.21
N SER A 95 -1.49 -14.83 15.54
CA SER A 95 -0.63 -15.84 16.18
C SER A 95 0.38 -15.21 17.15
N PHE A 96 0.92 -14.04 16.80
CA PHE A 96 1.83 -13.29 17.66
C PHE A 96 1.13 -12.74 18.91
N GLY A 97 -0.10 -12.21 18.74
CA GLY A 97 -0.96 -11.77 19.85
C GLY A 97 -1.38 -12.89 20.78
N ALA A 98 -1.65 -14.08 20.25
CA ALA A 98 -1.91 -15.29 21.00
C ALA A 98 -0.66 -15.86 21.71
N ARG A 99 0.53 -15.30 21.48
CA ARG A 99 1.84 -15.82 21.91
C ARG A 99 2.13 -17.23 21.41
N ASP A 100 1.48 -17.66 20.33
CA ASP A 100 1.72 -18.94 19.68
C ASP A 100 2.83 -18.82 18.63
N MET A 101 4.08 -18.98 19.08
CA MET A 101 5.24 -18.90 18.20
C MET A 101 5.32 -20.09 17.24
N ALA A 102 4.76 -21.25 17.59
CA ALA A 102 4.72 -22.41 16.68
C ALA A 102 3.80 -22.10 15.47
N GLN A 103 2.62 -21.54 15.75
CA GLN A 103 1.72 -21.08 14.71
C GLN A 103 2.31 -19.94 13.88
N THR A 104 2.97 -18.96 14.52
CA THR A 104 3.68 -17.89 13.81
C THR A 104 4.71 -18.45 12.83
N LYS A 105 5.52 -19.42 13.25
CA LYS A 105 6.51 -20.08 12.38
C LYS A 105 5.86 -20.90 11.25
N ARG A 106 4.72 -21.57 11.49
CA ARG A 106 3.95 -22.26 10.45
C ARG A 106 3.44 -21.27 9.38
N VAL A 107 2.89 -20.13 9.83
CA VAL A 107 2.43 -19.06 8.93
C VAL A 107 3.61 -18.55 8.11
N MET A 108 4.74 -18.21 8.76
CA MET A 108 5.93 -17.72 8.06
C MET A 108 6.49 -18.73 7.07
N GLY A 109 6.58 -20.03 7.44
CA GLY A 109 7.07 -21.08 6.55
C GLY A 109 6.20 -21.26 5.30
N THR A 110 4.89 -21.38 5.50
CA THR A 110 3.92 -21.51 4.40
C THR A 110 3.94 -20.27 3.51
N ALA A 111 3.89 -19.07 4.10
CA ALA A 111 3.89 -17.82 3.34
C ALA A 111 5.21 -17.62 2.58
N THR A 112 6.36 -17.91 3.19
CA THR A 112 7.67 -17.83 2.52
C THR A 112 7.70 -18.72 1.27
N LEU A 113 7.30 -19.99 1.39
CA LEU A 113 7.26 -20.91 0.25
C LEU A 113 6.25 -20.45 -0.81
N PHE A 114 5.06 -20.05 -0.37
CA PHE A 114 4.02 -19.59 -1.30
C PHE A 114 4.46 -18.34 -2.06
N PHE A 115 4.92 -17.29 -1.37
CA PHE A 115 5.36 -16.05 -2.02
C PHE A 115 6.55 -16.29 -2.94
N SER A 116 7.52 -17.12 -2.55
CA SER A 116 8.67 -17.46 -3.39
C SER A 116 8.25 -18.19 -4.66
N LEU A 117 7.44 -19.25 -4.55
CA LEU A 117 6.98 -20.02 -5.71
C LEU A 117 6.05 -19.20 -6.60
N PHE A 118 5.05 -18.54 -6.01
CA PHE A 118 4.07 -17.75 -6.74
C PHE A 118 4.71 -16.58 -7.49
N SER A 119 5.57 -15.81 -6.82
CA SER A 119 6.23 -14.65 -7.46
C SER A 119 7.23 -15.07 -8.53
N THR A 120 7.93 -16.19 -8.35
CA THR A 120 8.85 -16.72 -9.37
C THR A 120 8.08 -17.23 -10.58
N ALA A 121 6.98 -17.96 -10.39
CA ALA A 121 6.13 -18.39 -11.48
C ALA A 121 5.52 -17.21 -12.24
N LEU A 122 5.06 -16.19 -11.50
CA LEU A 122 4.52 -14.96 -12.06
C LEU A 122 5.58 -14.17 -12.84
N ALA A 123 6.81 -14.11 -12.32
CA ALA A 123 7.95 -13.47 -12.98
C ALA A 123 8.30 -14.19 -14.30
N ALA A 124 8.41 -15.51 -14.28
CA ALA A 124 8.71 -16.31 -15.47
C ALA A 124 7.62 -16.16 -16.54
N LEU A 125 6.35 -16.29 -16.13
CA LEU A 125 5.22 -16.11 -17.04
C LEU A 125 5.19 -14.69 -17.61
N GLY A 126 5.28 -13.67 -16.74
CA GLY A 126 5.25 -12.28 -17.13
C GLY A 126 6.40 -11.88 -18.06
N PHE A 127 7.61 -12.39 -17.82
CA PHE A 127 8.75 -12.17 -18.69
C PHE A 127 8.50 -12.66 -20.11
N VAL A 128 7.86 -13.83 -20.27
CA VAL A 128 7.54 -14.41 -21.59
C VAL A 128 6.41 -13.64 -22.26
N ILE A 129 5.31 -13.35 -21.52
CA ILE A 129 4.11 -12.74 -22.08
C ILE A 129 4.13 -11.20 -22.11
N ALA A 130 5.18 -10.55 -21.61
CA ALA A 130 5.29 -9.08 -21.57
C ALA A 130 4.92 -8.39 -22.91
N PRO A 131 5.40 -8.84 -24.10
CA PRO A 131 5.01 -8.23 -25.35
C PRO A 131 3.52 -8.41 -25.71
N VAL A 132 2.90 -9.49 -25.23
CA VAL A 132 1.47 -9.76 -25.45
C VAL A 132 0.63 -8.82 -24.60
N ILE A 133 1.02 -8.64 -23.33
CA ILE A 133 0.35 -7.71 -22.40
C ILE A 133 0.37 -6.30 -23.00
N LEU A 134 1.53 -5.82 -23.44
CA LEU A 134 1.68 -4.48 -23.97
C LEU A 134 0.90 -4.26 -25.27
N ARG A 135 0.78 -5.27 -26.11
CA ARG A 135 -0.09 -5.23 -27.31
C ARG A 135 -1.57 -5.15 -26.91
N ALA A 136 -1.98 -5.93 -25.93
CA ALA A 136 -3.37 -5.88 -25.42
C ALA A 136 -3.72 -4.55 -24.73
N MET A 137 -2.71 -3.75 -24.33
CA MET A 137 -2.86 -2.41 -23.81
C MET A 137 -2.80 -1.31 -24.86
N ASP A 138 -2.77 -1.66 -26.16
CA ASP A 138 -2.62 -0.72 -27.28
C ASP A 138 -1.43 0.23 -27.10
N THR A 139 -0.31 -0.30 -26.57
CA THR A 139 0.92 0.49 -26.39
C THR A 139 1.40 1.03 -27.74
N PRO A 140 1.68 2.35 -27.87
CA PRO A 140 2.14 2.94 -29.11
C PRO A 140 3.34 2.20 -29.70
N PRO A 141 3.37 1.93 -31.03
CA PRO A 141 4.41 1.12 -31.68
C PRO A 141 5.85 1.65 -31.47
N ASP A 142 6.00 2.97 -31.33
CA ASP A 142 7.28 3.64 -31.08
C ASP A 142 7.76 3.49 -29.62
N ALA A 143 6.85 3.27 -28.67
CA ALA A 143 7.15 3.04 -27.26
C ALA A 143 7.23 1.54 -26.90
N ALA A 144 6.60 0.65 -27.69
CA ALA A 144 6.45 -0.77 -27.38
C ALA A 144 7.78 -1.52 -27.16
N PRO A 145 8.85 -1.33 -27.93
CA PRO A 145 10.13 -1.98 -27.67
C PRO A 145 10.75 -1.56 -26.34
N MET A 146 10.67 -0.27 -26.00
CA MET A 146 11.16 0.29 -24.74
C MET A 146 10.34 -0.25 -23.55
N ALA A 147 9.01 -0.27 -23.68
CA ALA A 147 8.11 -0.80 -22.65
C ALA A 147 8.34 -2.30 -22.41
N SER A 148 8.58 -3.07 -23.49
CA SER A 148 8.87 -4.51 -23.40
C SER A 148 10.19 -4.78 -22.68
N ALA A 149 11.25 -4.05 -23.03
CA ALA A 149 12.56 -4.17 -22.37
C ALA A 149 12.44 -3.81 -20.87
N TYR A 150 11.79 -2.68 -20.57
CA TYR A 150 11.53 -2.24 -19.19
C TYR A 150 10.75 -3.29 -18.40
N LEU A 151 9.61 -3.74 -18.93
CA LEU A 151 8.71 -4.66 -18.25
C LEU A 151 9.36 -6.02 -17.99
N ARG A 152 10.13 -6.56 -18.95
CA ARG A 152 10.86 -7.81 -18.76
C ARG A 152 11.89 -7.73 -17.64
N ILE A 153 12.64 -6.64 -17.54
CA ILE A 153 13.61 -6.44 -16.45
C ILE A 153 12.90 -6.33 -15.11
N ILE A 154 11.78 -5.60 -15.06
CA ILE A 154 10.97 -5.51 -13.85
C ILE A 154 10.44 -6.88 -13.41
N PHE A 155 10.03 -7.75 -14.34
CA PHE A 155 9.60 -9.11 -14.00
C PHE A 155 10.70 -9.92 -13.31
N LEU A 156 11.99 -9.68 -13.60
CA LEU A 156 13.10 -10.28 -12.85
C LEU A 156 13.19 -9.76 -11.40
N GLY A 157 12.66 -8.57 -11.15
CA GLY A 157 12.55 -7.97 -9.82
C GLY A 157 11.31 -8.41 -9.02
N VAL A 158 10.27 -8.93 -9.70
CA VAL A 158 8.99 -9.31 -9.05
C VAL A 158 9.17 -10.24 -7.85
N PRO A 159 10.02 -11.28 -7.89
CA PRO A 159 10.23 -12.13 -6.71
C PRO A 159 10.74 -11.35 -5.51
N ALA A 160 11.70 -10.45 -5.71
CA ALA A 160 12.22 -9.60 -4.62
C ALA A 160 11.16 -8.61 -4.12
N ILE A 161 10.44 -7.96 -5.02
CA ILE A 161 9.39 -6.99 -4.69
C ILE A 161 8.29 -7.65 -3.85
N PHE A 162 7.78 -8.81 -4.28
CA PHE A 162 6.72 -9.52 -3.58
C PHE A 162 7.18 -10.01 -2.21
N PHE A 163 8.37 -10.60 -2.15
CA PHE A 163 8.90 -11.13 -0.91
C PHE A 163 9.24 -10.02 0.07
N PHE A 164 9.82 -8.92 -0.39
CA PHE A 164 10.09 -7.73 0.42
C PHE A 164 8.80 -7.13 0.98
N ASN A 165 7.76 -6.97 0.13
CA ASN A 165 6.45 -6.48 0.57
C ASN A 165 5.80 -7.42 1.61
N PHE A 166 5.85 -8.74 1.38
CA PHE A 166 5.39 -9.73 2.35
C PHE A 166 6.12 -9.60 3.69
N MET A 167 7.46 -9.52 3.70
CA MET A 167 8.25 -9.39 4.92
C MET A 167 7.95 -8.08 5.66
N MET A 168 7.84 -6.97 4.94
CA MET A 168 7.45 -5.69 5.53
C MET A 168 6.08 -5.75 6.21
N MET A 169 5.11 -6.40 5.56
CA MET A 169 3.76 -6.58 6.09
C MET A 169 3.73 -7.56 7.26
N ALA A 170 4.51 -8.65 7.23
CA ALA A 170 4.65 -9.59 8.34
C ALA A 170 5.27 -8.93 9.58
N LEU A 171 6.29 -8.09 9.40
CA LEU A 171 6.90 -7.31 10.48
C LEU A 171 5.89 -6.36 11.14
N ARG A 172 5.07 -5.68 10.34
CA ARG A 172 3.96 -4.85 10.86
C ARG A 172 2.96 -5.69 11.66
N GLY A 173 2.63 -6.88 11.19
CA GLY A 173 1.79 -7.85 11.93
C GLY A 173 2.40 -8.23 13.29
N ALA A 174 3.70 -8.41 13.35
CA ALA A 174 4.43 -8.69 14.60
C ALA A 174 4.60 -7.46 15.52
N GLY A 175 4.20 -6.26 15.08
CA GLY A 175 4.29 -5.02 15.87
C GLY A 175 5.54 -4.17 15.59
N ASP A 176 6.27 -4.46 14.52
CA ASP A 176 7.40 -3.65 14.08
C ASP A 176 7.05 -2.86 12.82
N SER A 177 6.87 -1.55 12.94
CA SER A 177 6.68 -0.64 11.81
C SER A 177 7.94 0.15 11.44
N ARG A 178 8.96 0.15 12.32
CA ARG A 178 10.19 0.92 12.10
C ARG A 178 11.14 0.23 11.14
N THR A 179 11.37 -1.06 11.34
CA THR A 179 12.24 -1.85 10.47
C THR A 179 11.77 -1.81 9.01
N PRO A 180 10.48 -2.03 8.67
CA PRO A 180 9.97 -1.81 7.33
C PRO A 180 10.30 -0.44 6.74
N PHE A 181 10.13 0.63 7.51
CA PHE A 181 10.42 1.99 7.04
C PHE A 181 11.91 2.20 6.72
N VAL A 182 12.80 1.72 7.59
CA VAL A 182 14.27 1.86 7.39
C VAL A 182 14.71 1.15 6.12
N PHE A 183 14.26 -0.10 5.89
CA PHE A 183 14.66 -0.85 4.70
C PHE A 183 13.99 -0.33 3.42
N LEU A 184 12.82 0.28 3.52
CA LEU A 184 12.22 1.01 2.40
C LEU A 184 13.04 2.28 2.06
N LEU A 185 13.54 3.00 3.07
CA LEU A 185 14.43 4.15 2.87
C LEU A 185 15.73 3.73 2.18
N ILE A 186 16.32 2.62 2.60
CA ILE A 186 17.51 2.04 1.96
C ILE A 186 17.21 1.68 0.50
N SER A 187 16.06 1.03 0.23
CA SER A 187 15.64 0.70 -1.14
C SER A 187 15.50 1.95 -2.01
N ALA A 188 14.81 2.99 -1.50
CA ALA A 188 14.61 4.24 -2.22
C ALA A 188 15.94 4.98 -2.47
N PHE A 189 16.88 4.95 -1.53
CA PHE A 189 18.20 5.53 -1.69
C PHE A 189 18.98 4.86 -2.84
N PHE A 190 19.02 3.54 -2.87
CA PHE A 190 19.68 2.81 -3.95
C PHE A 190 18.96 2.99 -5.29
N ASP A 191 17.64 2.94 -5.32
CA ASP A 191 16.85 3.14 -6.53
C ASP A 191 17.11 4.53 -7.14
N THR A 192 17.00 5.58 -6.32
CA THR A 192 17.25 6.97 -6.76
C THR A 192 18.69 7.18 -7.24
N GLY A 193 19.68 6.59 -6.55
CA GLY A 193 21.10 6.75 -6.90
C GLY A 193 21.52 5.94 -8.11
N LEU A 194 21.00 4.71 -8.28
CA LEU A 194 21.35 3.85 -9.41
C LEU A 194 20.66 4.28 -10.72
N ASN A 195 19.51 4.94 -10.65
CA ASN A 195 18.79 5.38 -11.86
C ASN A 195 19.65 6.21 -12.81
N PRO A 196 20.22 7.38 -12.43
CA PRO A 196 21.04 8.19 -13.33
C PRO A 196 22.32 7.47 -13.77
N LEU A 197 22.91 6.64 -12.90
CA LEU A 197 24.10 5.86 -13.21
C LEU A 197 23.86 4.85 -14.34
N LEU A 198 22.77 4.10 -14.29
CA LEU A 198 22.45 3.06 -15.27
C LEU A 198 21.76 3.62 -16.52
N ILE A 199 21.05 4.74 -16.42
CA ILE A 199 20.45 5.40 -17.57
C ILE A 199 21.54 6.01 -18.47
N HIS A 200 22.48 6.77 -17.91
CA HIS A 200 23.51 7.50 -18.67
C HIS A 200 24.74 6.67 -18.98
N GLY A 201 25.04 5.71 -18.10
CA GLY A 201 26.33 5.02 -18.10
C GLY A 201 27.45 5.94 -17.58
N LEU A 202 28.09 5.59 -16.49
CA LEU A 202 29.22 6.30 -15.91
C LEU A 202 30.42 5.36 -15.74
N GLY A 203 31.57 5.73 -16.26
CA GLY A 203 32.79 4.92 -16.19
C GLY A 203 32.63 3.60 -16.97
N PRO A 204 32.81 2.43 -16.31
CA PRO A 204 32.72 1.12 -16.97
C PRO A 204 31.27 0.65 -17.23
N VAL A 205 30.27 1.39 -16.74
CA VAL A 205 28.87 1.01 -16.86
C VAL A 205 28.33 1.46 -18.24
N PRO A 206 27.81 0.55 -19.07
CA PRO A 206 27.26 0.92 -20.36
C PRO A 206 25.97 1.74 -20.21
N ARG A 207 25.70 2.59 -21.21
CA ARG A 207 24.48 3.37 -21.26
C ARG A 207 23.28 2.47 -21.60
N LEU A 208 22.43 2.20 -20.61
CA LEU A 208 21.30 1.27 -20.75
C LEU A 208 19.96 1.95 -21.04
N GLY A 209 19.90 3.28 -20.99
CA GLY A 209 18.66 4.01 -21.24
C GLY A 209 17.53 3.57 -20.29
N ILE A 210 16.32 3.34 -20.85
CA ILE A 210 15.15 2.94 -20.06
C ILE A 210 15.32 1.58 -19.36
N ALA A 211 16.06 0.64 -19.94
CA ALA A 211 16.41 -0.62 -19.32
C ALA A 211 17.27 -0.41 -18.07
N GLY A 212 18.09 0.65 -18.06
CA GLY A 212 18.87 1.06 -16.89
C GLY A 212 17.99 1.46 -15.69
N SER A 213 16.91 2.20 -15.95
CA SER A 213 15.95 2.54 -14.88
C SER A 213 15.25 1.31 -14.30
N ALA A 214 14.78 0.38 -15.14
CA ALA A 214 14.20 -0.88 -14.69
C ALA A 214 15.20 -1.72 -13.89
N LEU A 215 16.46 -1.75 -14.34
CA LEU A 215 17.52 -2.48 -13.65
C LEU A 215 17.88 -1.84 -12.31
N ALA A 216 17.90 -0.49 -12.22
CA ALA A 216 18.10 0.22 -10.95
C ALA A 216 17.07 -0.19 -9.91
N THR A 217 15.78 -0.14 -10.26
CA THR A 217 14.70 -0.56 -9.38
C THR A 217 14.83 -2.04 -9.00
N THR A 218 15.13 -2.92 -9.96
CA THR A 218 15.31 -4.36 -9.71
C THR A 218 16.47 -4.63 -8.74
N ILE A 219 17.63 -4.02 -8.97
CA ILE A 219 18.81 -4.16 -8.10
C ILE A 219 18.51 -3.61 -6.71
N ALA A 220 17.89 -2.41 -6.62
CA ALA A 220 17.54 -1.80 -5.34
C ALA A 220 16.62 -2.70 -4.50
N GLN A 221 15.65 -3.37 -5.13
CA GLN A 221 14.73 -4.28 -4.45
C GLN A 221 15.42 -5.56 -3.97
N TRP A 222 16.25 -6.18 -4.80
CA TRP A 222 17.03 -7.36 -4.39
C TRP A 222 18.01 -7.03 -3.26
N LEU A 223 18.69 -5.89 -3.36
CA LEU A 223 19.63 -5.43 -2.33
C LEU A 223 18.90 -5.13 -1.01
N ALA A 224 17.78 -4.39 -1.06
CA ALA A 224 16.98 -4.10 0.12
C ALA A 224 16.45 -5.37 0.78
N LEU A 225 15.98 -6.34 -0.02
CA LEU A 225 15.56 -7.64 0.49
C LEU A 225 16.72 -8.40 1.15
N ALA A 226 17.88 -8.48 0.49
CA ALA A 226 19.04 -9.17 1.02
C ALA A 226 19.51 -8.54 2.35
N LEU A 227 19.58 -7.21 2.41
CA LEU A 227 19.93 -6.47 3.63
C LEU A 227 18.89 -6.66 4.74
N LEU A 228 17.59 -6.62 4.42
CA LEU A 228 16.53 -6.88 5.38
C LEU A 228 16.66 -8.30 5.95
N MET A 229 16.82 -9.30 5.10
CA MET A 229 16.96 -10.69 5.54
C MET A 229 18.23 -10.86 6.39
N ALA A 230 19.37 -10.33 5.95
CA ALA A 230 20.60 -10.36 6.73
C ALA A 230 20.41 -9.73 8.13
N TRP A 231 19.79 -8.56 8.19
CA TRP A 231 19.50 -7.87 9.44
C TRP A 231 18.60 -8.71 10.37
N LEU A 232 17.54 -9.30 9.83
CA LEU A 232 16.61 -10.13 10.59
C LEU A 232 17.31 -11.38 11.17
N TYR A 233 18.17 -12.04 10.39
CA TYR A 233 18.92 -13.20 10.85
C TYR A 233 20.00 -12.84 11.89
N VAL A 234 20.76 -11.75 11.68
CA VAL A 234 21.76 -11.25 12.62
C VAL A 234 21.12 -10.91 13.97
N ASN A 235 19.97 -10.23 13.93
CA ASN A 235 19.23 -9.84 15.15
C ASN A 235 18.35 -10.95 15.72
N ARG A 236 18.38 -12.16 15.16
CA ARG A 236 17.57 -13.31 15.60
C ARG A 236 16.09 -12.96 15.77
N HIS A 237 15.55 -12.23 14.77
CA HIS A 237 14.16 -11.76 14.84
C HIS A 237 13.18 -12.95 14.92
N PRO A 238 12.09 -12.90 15.75
CA PRO A 238 11.17 -14.02 15.97
C PRO A 238 10.50 -14.58 14.71
N LEU A 239 10.38 -13.76 13.65
CA LEU A 239 9.82 -14.19 12.35
C LEU A 239 10.81 -15.00 11.50
N CYS A 240 12.10 -15.03 11.85
CA CYS A 240 13.07 -15.81 11.11
C CYS A 240 12.92 -17.30 11.37
N LEU A 241 13.06 -18.08 10.31
CA LEU A 241 13.11 -19.53 10.36
C LEU A 241 14.58 -19.97 10.35
N HIS A 242 15.04 -20.53 11.45
CA HIS A 242 16.36 -21.10 11.57
C HIS A 242 16.41 -22.59 11.13
N ARG A 243 17.59 -23.17 11.03
CA ARG A 243 17.74 -24.60 10.66
C ARG A 243 16.96 -25.54 11.57
N THR A 244 16.82 -25.18 12.85
CA THR A 244 16.00 -25.92 13.83
C THR A 244 14.51 -25.88 13.52
N ASP A 245 14.08 -24.93 12.69
CA ASP A 245 12.69 -24.70 12.30
C ASP A 245 12.36 -25.33 10.93
N ALA A 246 13.25 -26.17 10.38
CA ALA A 246 13.08 -26.80 9.05
C ALA A 246 11.73 -27.53 8.90
N ARG A 247 11.18 -28.05 10.01
CA ARG A 247 9.84 -28.68 10.03
C ARG A 247 8.71 -27.75 9.63
N TYR A 248 8.88 -26.45 9.75
CA TYR A 248 7.88 -25.43 9.37
C TYR A 248 8.02 -24.99 7.90
N PHE A 249 9.10 -25.35 7.22
CA PHE A 249 9.25 -25.16 5.77
C PHE A 249 8.43 -26.20 5.01
N ARG A 250 7.14 -26.12 5.16
CA ARG A 250 6.18 -26.93 4.38
C ARG A 250 4.89 -26.13 4.20
N ILE A 251 4.19 -26.41 3.12
CA ILE A 251 2.91 -25.78 2.82
C ILE A 251 1.84 -26.40 3.71
N ASP A 252 1.34 -25.62 4.66
CA ASP A 252 0.14 -25.93 5.43
C ASP A 252 -1.10 -25.52 4.61
N ARG A 253 -1.93 -26.49 4.27
CA ARG A 253 -3.11 -26.27 3.39
C ARG A 253 -4.11 -25.28 3.99
N ALA A 254 -4.32 -25.29 5.31
CA ALA A 254 -5.25 -24.39 5.97
C ALA A 254 -4.73 -22.95 5.91
N ILE A 255 -3.44 -22.74 6.16
CA ILE A 255 -2.80 -21.44 6.08
C ILE A 255 -2.79 -20.95 4.62
N LEU A 256 -2.42 -21.80 3.66
CA LEU A 256 -2.40 -21.44 2.24
C LEU A 256 -3.81 -21.06 1.75
N ARG A 257 -4.82 -21.86 2.09
CA ARG A 257 -6.23 -21.55 1.76
C ARG A 257 -6.63 -20.20 2.35
N SER A 258 -6.28 -19.94 3.61
CA SER A 258 -6.57 -18.66 4.25
C SER A 258 -5.88 -17.49 3.56
N LEU A 259 -4.59 -17.61 3.22
CA LEU A 259 -3.84 -16.58 2.47
C LEU A 259 -4.53 -16.24 1.15
N ILE A 260 -4.97 -17.24 0.39
CA ILE A 260 -5.60 -17.04 -0.92
C ILE A 260 -7.04 -16.52 -0.76
N VAL A 261 -7.89 -17.25 -0.01
CA VAL A 261 -9.33 -16.94 0.12
C VAL A 261 -9.58 -15.61 0.83
N LYS A 262 -8.70 -15.24 1.77
CA LYS A 262 -8.80 -13.96 2.48
C LYS A 262 -7.99 -12.86 1.80
N GLY A 263 -6.84 -13.19 1.20
CA GLY A 263 -5.96 -12.21 0.54
C GLY A 263 -6.50 -11.71 -0.81
N VAL A 264 -7.03 -12.59 -1.65
CA VAL A 264 -7.57 -12.19 -2.97
C VAL A 264 -8.66 -11.13 -2.84
N PRO A 265 -9.68 -11.26 -1.98
CA PRO A 265 -10.67 -10.21 -1.78
C PRO A 265 -10.07 -8.87 -1.31
N MET A 266 -9.00 -8.89 -0.50
CA MET A 266 -8.30 -7.67 -0.07
C MET A 266 -7.56 -7.00 -1.24
N GLY A 267 -6.96 -7.78 -2.14
CA GLY A 267 -6.35 -7.27 -3.37
C GLY A 267 -7.40 -6.70 -4.34
N LEU A 268 -8.52 -7.39 -4.51
CA LEU A 268 -9.63 -6.93 -5.35
C LEU A 268 -10.22 -5.59 -4.89
N GLN A 269 -10.17 -5.26 -3.59
CA GLN A 269 -10.57 -3.93 -3.11
C GLN A 269 -9.72 -2.83 -3.75
N VAL A 270 -8.40 -3.03 -3.85
CA VAL A 270 -7.50 -2.06 -4.48
C VAL A 270 -7.83 -1.90 -5.96
N VAL A 271 -8.02 -3.01 -6.67
CA VAL A 271 -8.39 -3.00 -8.09
C VAL A 271 -9.73 -2.30 -8.31
N ALA A 272 -10.75 -2.58 -7.48
CA ALA A 272 -12.08 -1.97 -7.61
C ALA A 272 -12.05 -0.45 -7.43
N VAL A 273 -11.26 0.06 -6.49
CA VAL A 273 -11.09 1.51 -6.29
C VAL A 273 -10.37 2.12 -7.49
N SER A 274 -9.25 1.52 -7.91
CA SER A 274 -8.43 2.09 -9.01
C SER A 274 -9.15 2.06 -10.35
N SER A 275 -9.88 0.99 -10.66
CA SER A 275 -10.67 0.94 -11.89
C SER A 275 -11.82 1.97 -11.91
N SER A 276 -12.40 2.27 -10.75
CA SER A 276 -13.40 3.34 -10.65
C SER A 276 -12.86 4.73 -10.95
N MET A 277 -11.55 4.96 -10.62
CA MET A 277 -10.90 6.23 -10.94
C MET A 277 -10.73 6.44 -12.44
N ILE A 278 -10.47 5.36 -13.20
CA ILE A 278 -10.41 5.42 -14.66
C ILE A 278 -11.75 5.84 -15.25
N VAL A 279 -12.86 5.29 -14.74
CA VAL A 279 -14.21 5.68 -15.18
C VAL A 279 -14.49 7.15 -14.85
N LEU A 280 -14.11 7.61 -13.66
CA LEU A 280 -14.31 9.03 -13.28
C LEU A 280 -13.50 9.98 -14.16
N ILE A 281 -12.23 9.66 -14.44
CA ILE A 281 -11.42 10.47 -15.38
C ILE A 281 -12.08 10.52 -16.75
N SER A 282 -12.62 9.41 -17.24
CA SER A 282 -13.34 9.38 -18.51
C SER A 282 -14.55 10.32 -18.52
N LEU A 283 -15.31 10.39 -17.42
CA LEU A 283 -16.42 11.36 -17.27
C LEU A 283 -15.90 12.80 -17.26
N VAL A 284 -14.80 13.07 -16.54
CA VAL A 284 -14.22 14.42 -16.45
C VAL A 284 -13.66 14.89 -17.79
N ASN A 285 -13.15 13.98 -18.62
CA ASN A 285 -12.59 14.31 -19.94
C ASN A 285 -13.60 15.01 -20.88
N SER A 286 -14.90 14.80 -20.68
CA SER A 286 -15.95 15.45 -21.49
C SER A 286 -16.10 16.96 -21.21
N PHE A 287 -15.51 17.48 -20.12
CA PHE A 287 -15.64 18.89 -19.71
C PHE A 287 -14.50 19.80 -20.20
N GLY A 288 -13.61 19.29 -21.07
CA GLY A 288 -12.56 20.08 -21.68
C GLY A 288 -11.22 20.01 -20.93
N SER A 289 -10.16 20.41 -21.65
CA SER A 289 -8.77 20.23 -21.21
C SER A 289 -8.41 20.99 -19.95
N LEU A 290 -8.98 22.18 -19.72
CA LEU A 290 -8.74 22.99 -18.53
C LEU A 290 -9.28 22.30 -17.27
N THR A 291 -10.50 21.77 -17.34
CA THR A 291 -11.14 21.00 -16.28
C THR A 291 -10.38 19.71 -15.97
N VAL A 292 -9.88 19.03 -17.01
CA VAL A 292 -9.05 17.82 -16.86
C VAL A 292 -7.74 18.14 -16.16
N ALA A 293 -7.08 19.25 -16.51
CA ALA A 293 -5.86 19.69 -15.85
C ALA A 293 -6.09 20.01 -14.36
N ALA A 294 -7.18 20.75 -14.06
CA ALA A 294 -7.59 21.05 -12.70
C ALA A 294 -7.90 19.78 -11.89
N TYR A 295 -8.63 18.83 -12.48
CA TYR A 295 -8.92 17.54 -11.85
C TYR A 295 -7.65 16.71 -11.59
N GLY A 296 -6.70 16.72 -12.53
CA GLY A 296 -5.40 16.05 -12.36
C GLY A 296 -4.62 16.58 -11.16
N ALA A 297 -4.59 17.91 -10.99
CA ALA A 297 -3.97 18.54 -9.82
C ALA A 297 -4.70 18.19 -8.52
N CYS A 298 -6.04 18.21 -8.52
CA CYS A 298 -6.86 17.74 -7.39
C CYS A 298 -6.55 16.28 -7.05
N PHE A 299 -6.54 15.40 -8.04
CA PHE A 299 -6.29 13.97 -7.85
C PHE A 299 -4.93 13.72 -7.19
N GLN A 300 -3.89 14.45 -7.59
CA GLN A 300 -2.58 14.34 -6.98
C GLN A 300 -2.61 14.76 -5.50
N LEU A 301 -3.23 15.88 -5.17
CA LEU A 301 -3.38 16.33 -3.78
C LEU A 301 -4.25 15.37 -2.95
N TRP A 302 -5.33 14.85 -3.51
CA TRP A 302 -6.20 13.89 -2.83
C TRP A 302 -5.50 12.57 -2.50
N ASN A 303 -4.56 12.12 -3.35
CA ASN A 303 -3.71 10.98 -3.02
C ASN A 303 -2.90 11.22 -1.73
N TYR A 304 -2.33 12.41 -1.56
CA TYR A 304 -1.62 12.77 -0.32
C TYR A 304 -2.56 12.86 0.88
N ILE A 305 -3.75 13.44 0.69
CA ILE A 305 -4.79 13.55 1.75
C ILE A 305 -5.26 12.17 2.23
N GLN A 306 -5.26 11.16 1.37
CA GLN A 306 -5.66 9.79 1.74
C GLN A 306 -4.56 8.98 2.44
N MET A 307 -3.29 9.35 2.34
CA MET A 307 -2.18 8.60 2.95
C MET A 307 -2.33 8.37 4.46
N PRO A 308 -2.76 9.35 5.27
CA PRO A 308 -3.07 9.14 6.68
C PRO A 308 -4.10 8.03 6.90
N ALA A 309 -5.18 8.01 6.13
CA ALA A 309 -6.23 7.00 6.26
C ALA A 309 -5.68 5.58 6.05
N PHE A 310 -4.84 5.38 5.03
CA PHE A 310 -4.18 4.10 4.78
C PHE A 310 -3.18 3.73 5.88
N ALA A 311 -2.39 4.71 6.37
CA ALA A 311 -1.41 4.46 7.43
C ALA A 311 -2.09 4.08 8.75
N VAL A 312 -3.12 4.83 9.16
CA VAL A 312 -3.90 4.56 10.38
C VAL A 312 -4.67 3.24 10.24
N GLY A 313 -5.29 2.99 9.09
CA GLY A 313 -6.02 1.75 8.83
C GLY A 313 -5.12 0.50 8.91
N ASN A 314 -3.92 0.56 8.34
CA ASN A 314 -2.94 -0.53 8.44
C ASN A 314 -2.43 -0.72 9.86
N ALA A 315 -2.18 0.37 10.60
CA ALA A 315 -1.78 0.32 12.00
C ALA A 315 -2.87 -0.30 12.87
N VAL A 316 -4.10 0.14 12.70
CA VAL A 316 -5.29 -0.37 13.38
C VAL A 316 -5.50 -1.86 13.07
N SER A 317 -5.32 -2.28 11.81
CA SER A 317 -5.43 -3.69 11.41
C SER A 317 -4.41 -4.56 12.16
N SER A 318 -3.15 -4.14 12.22
CA SER A 318 -2.10 -4.88 12.94
C SER A 318 -2.37 -4.94 14.45
N MET A 319 -2.76 -3.80 15.07
CA MET A 319 -3.12 -3.76 16.49
C MET A 319 -4.35 -4.61 16.79
N ALA A 320 -5.38 -4.55 15.95
CA ALA A 320 -6.59 -5.34 16.11
C ALA A 320 -6.30 -6.84 15.96
N ALA A 321 -5.51 -7.24 14.95
CA ALA A 321 -5.14 -8.62 14.72
C ALA A 321 -4.44 -9.23 15.95
N GLN A 322 -3.48 -8.52 16.57
CA GLN A 322 -2.83 -9.00 17.79
C GLN A 322 -3.81 -9.09 18.98
N ASN A 323 -4.71 -8.12 19.13
CA ASN A 323 -5.70 -8.14 20.21
C ASN A 323 -6.79 -9.20 20.01
N VAL A 324 -7.17 -9.50 18.76
CA VAL A 324 -8.04 -10.64 18.41
C VAL A 324 -7.35 -11.95 18.76
N GLY A 325 -6.09 -12.14 18.40
CA GLY A 325 -5.31 -13.31 18.77
C GLY A 325 -5.17 -13.50 20.29
N ALA A 326 -5.04 -12.39 21.03
CA ALA A 326 -4.98 -12.40 22.49
C ALA A 326 -6.36 -12.52 23.17
N GLY A 327 -7.47 -12.60 22.42
CA GLY A 327 -8.83 -12.67 22.96
C GLY A 327 -9.34 -11.37 23.61
N ARG A 328 -8.64 -10.21 23.39
CA ARG A 328 -8.94 -8.93 24.05
C ARG A 328 -9.93 -8.06 23.28
N TRP A 329 -11.16 -8.53 23.16
CA TRP A 329 -12.21 -7.88 22.37
C TRP A 329 -12.61 -6.48 22.89
N ASP A 330 -12.48 -6.22 24.17
CA ASP A 330 -12.64 -4.90 24.78
C ASP A 330 -11.66 -3.88 24.17
N ARG A 331 -10.41 -4.30 23.99
CA ARG A 331 -9.38 -3.46 23.36
C ARG A 331 -9.60 -3.29 21.88
N VAL A 332 -10.07 -4.34 21.16
CA VAL A 332 -10.40 -4.23 19.72
C VAL A 332 -11.43 -3.12 19.51
N SER A 333 -12.48 -3.06 20.33
CA SER A 333 -13.49 -2.00 20.25
C SER A 333 -12.92 -0.61 20.55
N ARG A 334 -12.03 -0.48 21.55
CA ARG A 334 -11.36 0.80 21.84
C ARG A 334 -10.40 1.22 20.74
N ILE A 335 -9.65 0.27 20.14
CA ILE A 335 -8.77 0.53 18.99
C ILE A 335 -9.57 1.09 17.81
N ALA A 336 -10.78 0.57 17.56
CA ALA A 336 -11.66 1.08 16.51
C ALA A 336 -11.99 2.57 16.71
N TRP A 337 -12.48 2.93 17.92
CA TRP A 337 -12.86 4.31 18.22
C TRP A 337 -11.66 5.27 18.23
N VAL A 338 -10.56 4.89 18.86
CA VAL A 338 -9.33 5.70 18.88
C VAL A 338 -8.78 5.86 17.46
N GLY A 339 -8.81 4.78 16.66
CA GLY A 339 -8.36 4.81 15.27
C GLY A 339 -9.22 5.72 14.40
N VAL A 340 -10.56 5.65 14.52
CA VAL A 340 -11.47 6.56 13.81
C VAL A 340 -11.23 8.01 14.24
N LEU A 341 -11.16 8.29 15.53
CA LEU A 341 -10.90 9.66 16.02
C LEU A 341 -9.55 10.20 15.53
N TYR A 342 -8.50 9.39 15.67
CA TYR A 342 -7.17 9.78 15.21
C TYR A 342 -7.14 10.04 13.69
N ASN A 343 -7.79 9.19 12.90
CA ASN A 343 -7.89 9.40 11.47
C ASN A 343 -8.68 10.67 11.11
N VAL A 344 -9.82 10.92 11.76
CA VAL A 344 -10.64 12.12 11.53
C VAL A 344 -9.83 13.38 11.84
N LEU A 345 -9.08 13.39 12.96
CA LEU A 345 -8.25 14.53 13.34
C LEU A 345 -7.09 14.73 12.35
N LEU A 346 -6.38 13.67 11.99
CA LEU A 346 -5.21 13.76 11.13
C LEU A 346 -5.58 14.10 9.68
N THR A 347 -6.57 13.40 9.10
CA THR A 347 -7.05 13.67 7.74
C THR A 347 -7.78 15.02 7.70
N GLY A 348 -8.56 15.36 8.73
CA GLY A 348 -9.24 16.63 8.84
C GLY A 348 -8.27 17.81 8.93
N ALA A 349 -7.19 17.69 9.72
CA ALA A 349 -6.13 18.70 9.79
C ALA A 349 -5.46 18.88 8.42
N LEU A 350 -5.22 17.79 7.69
CA LEU A 350 -4.59 17.87 6.37
C LEU A 350 -5.53 18.46 5.31
N VAL A 351 -6.82 18.07 5.31
CA VAL A 351 -7.85 18.70 4.45
C VAL A 351 -7.92 20.21 4.77
N GLY A 352 -8.01 20.56 6.05
CA GLY A 352 -8.04 21.96 6.48
C GLY A 352 -6.80 22.75 6.04
N ALA A 353 -5.61 22.19 6.21
CA ALA A 353 -4.36 22.83 5.77
C ALA A 353 -4.34 23.03 4.24
N VAL A 354 -4.70 22.03 3.46
CA VAL A 354 -4.76 22.17 1.99
C VAL A 354 -5.82 23.18 1.57
N THR A 355 -6.97 23.23 2.24
CA THR A 355 -8.04 24.20 1.94
C THR A 355 -7.64 25.63 2.32
N LEU A 356 -6.90 25.81 3.41
CA LEU A 356 -6.39 27.14 3.82
C LEU A 356 -5.32 27.67 2.88
N PHE A 357 -4.51 26.80 2.30
CA PHE A 357 -3.41 27.15 1.40
C PHE A 357 -3.68 26.67 -0.04
N ASP A 358 -4.94 26.55 -0.44
CA ASP A 358 -5.38 25.93 -1.69
C ASP A 358 -4.74 26.58 -2.91
N HIS A 359 -4.72 27.92 -3.00
CA HIS A 359 -4.09 28.63 -4.12
C HIS A 359 -2.62 28.26 -4.29
N ALA A 360 -1.84 28.27 -3.21
CA ALA A 360 -0.42 27.90 -3.27
C ALA A 360 -0.23 26.42 -3.60
N ALA A 361 -1.07 25.54 -3.02
CA ALA A 361 -1.01 24.11 -3.28
C ALA A 361 -1.31 23.78 -4.75
N PHE A 362 -2.33 24.40 -5.35
CA PHE A 362 -2.66 24.18 -6.76
C PHE A 362 -1.70 24.88 -7.72
N ALA A 363 -1.16 26.03 -7.35
CA ALA A 363 -0.16 26.73 -8.16
C ALA A 363 1.11 25.90 -8.41
N LEU A 364 1.48 25.00 -7.48
CA LEU A 364 2.59 24.05 -7.67
C LEU A 364 2.39 23.11 -8.85
N PHE A 365 1.13 22.74 -9.16
CA PHE A 365 0.80 21.78 -10.22
C PHE A 365 0.34 22.47 -11.51
N LEU A 366 -0.34 23.61 -11.39
CA LEU A 366 -0.97 24.31 -12.52
C LEU A 366 -0.19 25.55 -12.97
N GLY A 367 0.92 25.88 -12.27
CA GLY A 367 1.74 27.04 -12.60
C GLY A 367 0.97 28.35 -12.45
N GLY A 368 1.09 29.26 -13.44
CA GLY A 368 0.42 30.54 -13.45
C GLY A 368 -0.99 30.56 -14.06
N ASN A 369 -1.62 29.42 -14.33
CA ASN A 369 -2.96 29.38 -14.90
C ASN A 369 -4.03 29.60 -13.82
N HIS A 370 -4.41 30.86 -13.59
CA HIS A 370 -5.38 31.25 -12.56
C HIS A 370 -6.74 30.57 -12.75
N GLU A 371 -7.24 30.47 -13.99
CA GLU A 371 -8.54 29.84 -14.26
C GLU A 371 -8.57 28.37 -13.87
N ALA A 372 -7.50 27.61 -14.22
CA ALA A 372 -7.38 26.20 -13.80
C ALA A 372 -7.27 26.05 -12.28
N ILE A 373 -6.60 26.99 -11.60
CA ILE A 373 -6.47 27.00 -10.12
C ILE A 373 -7.84 27.24 -9.49
N ASP A 374 -8.66 28.17 -10.00
CA ASP A 374 -9.97 28.45 -9.44
C ASP A 374 -10.92 27.26 -9.63
N ILE A 375 -10.87 26.59 -10.78
CA ILE A 375 -11.61 25.35 -11.01
C ILE A 375 -11.15 24.25 -10.02
N ALA A 376 -9.85 24.08 -9.83
CA ALA A 376 -9.32 23.07 -8.91
C ALA A 376 -9.70 23.36 -7.45
N ARG A 377 -9.67 24.61 -7.00
CA ARG A 377 -10.13 25.04 -5.68
C ARG A 377 -11.59 24.69 -5.46
N HIS A 378 -12.44 25.01 -6.42
CA HIS A 378 -13.87 24.69 -6.38
C HIS A 378 -14.12 23.16 -6.30
N MET A 379 -13.43 22.37 -7.15
CA MET A 379 -13.47 20.91 -7.10
C MET A 379 -13.03 20.37 -5.74
N HIS A 380 -11.94 20.93 -5.18
CA HIS A 380 -11.42 20.52 -3.89
C HIS A 380 -12.43 20.74 -2.77
N LEU A 381 -13.11 21.87 -2.73
CA LEU A 381 -14.13 22.17 -1.72
C LEU A 381 -15.30 21.18 -1.74
N ILE A 382 -15.72 20.72 -2.92
CA ILE A 382 -16.78 19.73 -3.04
C ILE A 382 -16.35 18.35 -2.55
N ALA A 383 -15.17 17.89 -2.94
CA ALA A 383 -14.78 16.50 -2.77
C ALA A 383 -13.93 16.21 -1.52
N SER A 384 -13.09 17.17 -1.05
CA SER A 384 -12.01 16.89 -0.10
C SER A 384 -12.49 16.42 1.28
N TRP A 385 -13.55 16.98 1.82
CA TRP A 385 -14.09 16.58 3.12
C TRP A 385 -14.55 15.12 3.14
N SER A 386 -14.92 14.58 1.97
CA SER A 386 -15.33 13.18 1.86
C SER A 386 -14.23 12.19 2.18
N PHE A 387 -12.96 12.59 2.08
CA PHE A 387 -11.81 11.75 2.46
C PHE A 387 -11.69 11.55 3.97
N ILE A 388 -12.21 12.47 4.78
CA ILE A 388 -12.33 12.29 6.23
C ILE A 388 -13.32 11.16 6.52
N VAL A 389 -14.47 11.18 5.84
CA VAL A 389 -15.52 10.16 5.95
C VAL A 389 -15.02 8.80 5.43
N PHE A 390 -14.37 8.79 4.28
CA PHE A 390 -13.73 7.60 3.71
C PHE A 390 -12.70 7.00 4.67
N GLY A 391 -11.86 7.82 5.28
CA GLY A 391 -10.84 7.35 6.22
C GLY A 391 -11.45 6.70 7.46
N ALA A 392 -12.53 7.26 8.01
CA ALA A 392 -13.27 6.65 9.12
C ALA A 392 -13.84 5.28 8.71
N ALA A 393 -14.44 5.19 7.52
CA ALA A 393 -14.96 3.93 6.98
C ALA A 393 -13.83 2.91 6.77
N PHE A 394 -12.68 3.35 6.23
CA PHE A 394 -11.51 2.49 5.99
C PHE A 394 -10.94 1.91 7.29
N VAL A 395 -10.87 2.71 8.36
CA VAL A 395 -10.44 2.26 9.70
C VAL A 395 -11.37 1.18 10.23
N LEU A 396 -12.69 1.39 10.18
CA LEU A 396 -13.67 0.38 10.61
C LEU A 396 -13.55 -0.92 9.79
N ALA A 397 -13.41 -0.80 8.45
CA ALA A 397 -13.19 -1.93 7.57
C ALA A 397 -11.89 -2.68 7.93
N SER A 398 -10.84 -1.97 8.37
CA SER A 398 -9.57 -2.57 8.78
C SER A 398 -9.69 -3.40 10.06
N ILE A 399 -10.52 -2.97 11.02
CA ILE A 399 -10.85 -3.78 12.21
C ILE A 399 -11.59 -5.06 11.81
N VAL A 400 -12.59 -4.94 10.96
CA VAL A 400 -13.39 -6.08 10.50
C VAL A 400 -12.49 -7.08 9.76
N ARG A 401 -11.62 -6.62 8.88
CA ARG A 401 -10.65 -7.49 8.18
C ARG A 401 -9.70 -8.20 9.14
N ALA A 402 -9.29 -7.54 10.23
CA ALA A 402 -8.37 -8.10 11.21
C ALA A 402 -8.90 -9.35 11.93
N THR A 403 -10.21 -9.63 11.88
CA THR A 403 -10.80 -10.88 12.38
C THR A 403 -10.86 -12.00 11.34
N GLY A 404 -10.73 -11.67 10.05
CA GLY A 404 -10.89 -12.60 8.94
C GLY A 404 -12.17 -12.42 8.13
N ALA A 405 -13.06 -11.50 8.54
CA ALA A 405 -14.25 -11.12 7.77
C ALA A 405 -13.86 -10.17 6.64
N VAL A 406 -13.46 -10.69 5.48
CA VAL A 406 -12.91 -9.90 4.38
C VAL A 406 -13.89 -9.67 3.23
N MET A 407 -14.86 -10.59 3.05
CA MET A 407 -15.81 -10.52 1.92
C MET A 407 -16.80 -9.36 2.07
N VAL A 408 -17.35 -9.14 3.27
CA VAL A 408 -18.32 -8.08 3.47
C VAL A 408 -17.70 -6.68 3.30
N PRO A 409 -16.52 -6.35 3.84
CA PRO A 409 -15.81 -5.12 3.50
C PRO A 409 -15.53 -4.93 1.99
N LEU A 410 -15.22 -6.01 1.25
CA LEU A 410 -15.11 -5.96 -0.21
C LEU A 410 -16.44 -5.58 -0.86
N LEU A 411 -17.52 -6.27 -0.51
CA LEU A 411 -18.85 -6.01 -1.06
C LEU A 411 -19.32 -4.59 -0.75
N ILE A 412 -19.13 -4.11 0.49
CA ILE A 412 -19.45 -2.75 0.88
C ILE A 412 -18.67 -1.74 0.03
N MET A 413 -17.38 -1.97 -0.20
CA MET A 413 -16.57 -1.10 -1.04
C MET A 413 -17.03 -1.11 -2.49
N VAL A 414 -17.32 -2.27 -3.07
CA VAL A 414 -17.84 -2.38 -4.44
C VAL A 414 -19.20 -1.69 -4.58
N VAL A 415 -20.14 -1.92 -3.66
CA VAL A 415 -21.44 -1.25 -3.66
C VAL A 415 -21.28 0.26 -3.53
N SER A 416 -20.42 0.72 -2.62
CA SER A 416 -20.24 2.17 -2.40
C SER A 416 -19.59 2.87 -3.59
N VAL A 417 -18.64 2.22 -4.25
CA VAL A 417 -17.87 2.83 -5.35
C VAL A 417 -18.58 2.62 -6.69
N TRP A 418 -18.96 1.38 -7.01
CA TRP A 418 -19.56 1.03 -8.30
C TRP A 418 -21.07 1.13 -8.31
N GLY A 419 -21.73 0.92 -7.16
CA GLY A 419 -23.21 0.98 -7.05
C GLY A 419 -23.74 2.36 -6.66
N VAL A 420 -22.96 3.21 -5.98
CA VAL A 420 -23.40 4.54 -5.54
C VAL A 420 -22.59 5.64 -6.22
N ARG A 421 -21.26 5.66 -6.04
CA ARG A 421 -20.40 6.76 -6.50
C ARG A 421 -20.45 6.94 -8.02
N LEU A 422 -20.21 5.89 -8.79
CA LEU A 422 -20.14 5.97 -10.26
C LEU A 422 -21.51 6.21 -10.89
N PRO A 423 -22.59 5.50 -10.53
CA PRO A 423 -23.92 5.79 -11.10
C PRO A 423 -24.40 7.21 -10.80
N LEU A 424 -24.16 7.70 -9.57
CA LEU A 424 -24.51 9.07 -9.20
C LEU A 424 -23.70 10.09 -9.98
N ALA A 425 -22.38 9.90 -10.11
CA ALA A 425 -21.49 10.75 -10.89
C ALA A 425 -21.93 10.79 -12.37
N ALA A 426 -22.26 9.63 -12.95
CA ALA A 426 -22.73 9.53 -14.33
C ALA A 426 -24.11 10.21 -14.50
N TRP A 427 -25.04 10.01 -13.56
CA TRP A 427 -26.37 10.62 -13.61
C TRP A 427 -26.31 12.14 -13.48
N LEU A 428 -25.49 12.64 -12.55
CA LEU A 428 -25.32 14.08 -12.32
C LEU A 428 -24.35 14.75 -13.31
N SER A 429 -23.66 14.02 -14.17
CA SER A 429 -22.70 14.60 -15.14
C SER A 429 -23.37 15.62 -16.09
N GLY A 430 -24.67 15.47 -16.36
CA GLY A 430 -25.47 16.45 -17.13
C GLY A 430 -25.59 17.82 -16.47
N THR A 431 -25.33 17.95 -15.18
CA THR A 431 -25.35 19.23 -14.44
C THR A 431 -23.99 19.92 -14.39
N GLY A 432 -22.97 19.33 -15.02
CA GLY A 432 -21.59 19.84 -15.02
C GLY A 432 -20.63 18.97 -14.22
N VAL A 433 -19.39 19.43 -14.12
CA VAL A 433 -18.32 18.70 -13.38
C VAL A 433 -18.63 18.55 -11.89
N ASP A 434 -19.33 19.50 -11.29
CA ASP A 434 -19.75 19.44 -9.88
C ASP A 434 -20.62 18.22 -9.61
N GLY A 435 -21.52 17.87 -10.53
CA GLY A 435 -22.32 16.66 -10.45
C GLY A 435 -21.46 15.38 -10.36
N VAL A 436 -20.40 15.31 -11.16
CA VAL A 436 -19.46 14.18 -11.09
C VAL A 436 -18.75 14.13 -9.74
N LEU A 437 -18.37 15.28 -9.19
CA LEU A 437 -17.63 15.38 -7.92
C LEU A 437 -18.48 14.99 -6.70
N TRP A 438 -19.81 15.22 -6.73
CA TRP A 438 -20.70 14.76 -5.66
C TRP A 438 -20.75 13.24 -5.51
N GLY A 439 -20.29 12.50 -6.51
CA GLY A 439 -20.08 11.07 -6.38
C GLY A 439 -19.09 10.70 -5.24
N PHE A 440 -18.05 11.52 -4.96
CA PHE A 440 -17.09 11.25 -3.88
C PHE A 440 -17.73 11.27 -2.49
N PRO A 441 -18.43 12.34 -2.08
CA PRO A 441 -19.18 12.34 -0.83
C PRO A 441 -20.21 11.22 -0.71
N ALA A 442 -21.01 11.01 -1.76
CA ALA A 442 -22.05 9.99 -1.76
C ALA A 442 -21.47 8.59 -1.54
N GLY A 443 -20.41 8.23 -2.28
CA GLY A 443 -19.73 6.94 -2.10
C GLY A 443 -19.09 6.79 -0.73
N SER A 444 -18.46 7.85 -0.20
CA SER A 444 -17.82 7.81 1.12
C SER A 444 -18.83 7.67 2.26
N ILE A 445 -19.97 8.39 2.17
CA ILE A 445 -21.07 8.29 3.14
C ILE A 445 -21.69 6.89 3.08
N ALA A 446 -21.99 6.39 1.88
CA ALA A 446 -22.52 5.04 1.71
C ALA A 446 -21.59 3.98 2.33
N MET A 447 -20.27 4.09 2.07
CA MET A 447 -19.28 3.20 2.65
C MET A 447 -19.28 3.27 4.19
N LEU A 448 -19.29 4.48 4.78
CA LEU A 448 -19.30 4.66 6.22
C LEU A 448 -20.58 4.09 6.85
N VAL A 449 -21.74 4.38 6.28
CA VAL A 449 -23.02 3.88 6.80
C VAL A 449 -23.07 2.35 6.75
N LEU A 450 -22.72 1.75 5.62
CA LEU A 450 -22.75 0.29 5.46
C LEU A 450 -21.74 -0.40 6.36
N ILE A 451 -20.49 0.09 6.47
CA ILE A 451 -19.48 -0.53 7.32
C ILE A 451 -19.77 -0.32 8.80
N ALA A 452 -20.31 0.83 9.19
CA ALA A 452 -20.73 1.09 10.57
C ALA A 452 -21.91 0.20 10.99
N ALA A 453 -22.89 0.02 10.11
CA ALA A 453 -23.99 -0.91 10.31
C ALA A 453 -23.48 -2.36 10.46
N TYR A 454 -22.59 -2.79 9.58
CA TYR A 454 -21.99 -4.12 9.68
C TYR A 454 -21.12 -4.27 10.92
N TYR A 455 -20.35 -3.25 11.30
CA TYR A 455 -19.56 -3.24 12.53
C TYR A 455 -20.45 -3.38 13.76
N ARG A 456 -21.62 -2.74 13.78
CA ARG A 456 -22.54 -2.74 14.94
C ARG A 456 -23.38 -3.99 15.04
N TYR A 457 -23.89 -4.50 13.91
CA TYR A 457 -24.90 -5.56 13.87
C TYR A 457 -24.42 -6.85 13.19
N GLY A 458 -23.29 -6.81 12.46
CA GLY A 458 -22.78 -7.97 11.74
C GLY A 458 -22.05 -8.99 12.60
N GLY A 459 -21.98 -10.23 12.11
CA GLY A 459 -21.34 -11.36 12.77
C GLY A 459 -19.80 -11.42 12.63
N TRP A 460 -19.14 -10.32 12.31
CA TRP A 460 -17.70 -10.28 12.03
C TRP A 460 -16.80 -10.75 13.18
N ARG A 461 -17.29 -10.66 14.45
CA ARG A 461 -16.54 -11.14 15.64
C ARG A 461 -16.41 -12.67 15.67
N GLY A 462 -17.32 -13.39 15.02
CA GLY A 462 -17.27 -14.84 14.89
C GLY A 462 -16.40 -15.34 13.73
N ALA A 463 -15.96 -14.43 12.85
CA ALA A 463 -15.09 -14.79 11.74
C ALA A 463 -13.70 -15.21 12.25
N LYS A 464 -13.07 -16.16 11.53
CA LYS A 464 -11.73 -16.65 11.84
C LYS A 464 -10.85 -16.57 10.61
N MET A 465 -9.58 -16.26 10.81
CA MET A 465 -8.59 -16.36 9.73
C MET A 465 -8.28 -17.80 9.38
N LEU A 466 -8.16 -18.67 10.37
CA LEU A 466 -8.02 -20.12 10.19
C LEU A 466 -9.33 -20.77 10.59
N GLU A 467 -9.97 -21.44 9.66
CA GLU A 467 -11.07 -22.35 9.91
C GLU A 467 -10.40 -23.69 10.30
N GLY A 468 -10.63 -24.12 11.54
CA GLY A 468 -10.07 -25.35 12.10
C GLY A 468 -10.59 -26.61 11.41
#